data_20d05c08e54c90928002a4958148a279
#
_entry.id   20d05c08e54c90928002a4958148a279
#
_cell.length_a   1.000
_cell.length_b   1.000
_cell.length_c   1.000
_cell.angle_alpha   90.00
_cell.angle_beta   90.00
_cell.angle_gamma   90.00
#
_symmetry.space_group_name_H-M   'P 1'
#
loop_
_entity.id
_entity.type
_entity.pdbx_description
1 polymer ?
#
loop_
_entity_poly.entity_id
_entity_poly.type
_entity_poly.pdbx_seq_one_letter_code
_entity_poly.pdbx_strand_id
1 'polypeptide(L)'
;SSPRLGFLDFRAMAENAERLIKQFDIRAGSGPATPAKSMSGGNQQKAVIAREIDLSPDLLVVAQPTRGLDVGAIEYIHERIVEERDKGKAILLVSLELDEIMDLSDRIAVIFNGEIVGEVQASETDENELGLLMAGSTRKAV
;
A
#
# COMPACT_ATOMS: atom_id res chain seq x y z
N SER A 1 -3.99 14.36 -17.77
CA SER A 1 -3.99 15.57 -18.62
C SER A 1 -2.60 16.20 -18.60
N SER A 2 -1.96 16.26 -19.75
CA SER A 2 -0.63 16.85 -19.90
C SER A 2 -0.63 18.32 -19.50
N PRO A 3 0.34 18.80 -18.69
CA PRO A 3 0.41 20.22 -18.34
C PRO A 3 0.68 21.04 -19.61
N ARG A 4 -0.28 21.84 -20.00
CA ARG A 4 -0.07 22.87 -21.02
C ARG A 4 0.78 23.97 -20.39
N LEU A 5 2.05 24.09 -20.85
CA LEU A 5 2.93 25.25 -20.62
C LEU A 5 3.20 25.65 -19.15
N GLY A 6 3.47 24.70 -18.25
CA GLY A 6 3.98 25.02 -16.92
C GLY A 6 3.02 25.73 -15.95
N PHE A 7 1.77 25.96 -16.31
CA PHE A 7 0.75 26.51 -15.43
C PHE A 7 -0.07 25.38 -14.78
N LEU A 8 -0.21 25.45 -13.45
CA LEU A 8 -1.06 24.54 -12.70
C LEU A 8 -2.53 24.93 -12.90
N ASP A 9 -3.37 23.95 -13.30
CA ASP A 9 -4.81 24.11 -13.33
C ASP A 9 -5.39 23.77 -11.94
N PHE A 10 -5.49 24.77 -11.08
CA PHE A 10 -6.00 24.63 -9.71
C PHE A 10 -7.45 24.14 -9.67
N ARG A 11 -8.26 24.46 -10.69
CA ARG A 11 -9.64 23.98 -10.75
C ARG A 11 -9.69 22.47 -11.02
N ALA A 12 -8.98 22.00 -12.02
CA ALA A 12 -8.89 20.58 -12.34
C ALA A 12 -8.29 19.79 -11.17
N MET A 13 -7.30 20.35 -10.46
CA MET A 13 -6.73 19.75 -9.26
C MET A 13 -7.76 19.61 -8.13
N ALA A 14 -8.57 20.64 -7.87
CA ALA A 14 -9.61 20.61 -6.85
C ALA A 14 -10.70 19.59 -7.20
N GLU A 15 -11.18 19.59 -8.44
CA GLU A 15 -12.20 18.64 -8.92
C GLU A 15 -11.69 17.17 -8.80
N ASN A 16 -10.42 16.91 -9.15
CA ASN A 16 -9.81 15.60 -8.98
C ASN A 16 -9.70 15.20 -7.50
N ALA A 17 -9.26 16.12 -6.65
CA ALA A 17 -9.15 15.88 -5.22
C ALA A 17 -10.52 15.59 -4.57
N GLU A 18 -11.58 16.31 -4.94
CA GLU A 18 -12.95 16.04 -4.48
C GLU A 18 -13.41 14.65 -4.88
N ARG A 19 -13.13 14.24 -6.11
CA ARG A 19 -13.45 12.90 -6.60
C ARG A 19 -12.74 11.83 -5.78
N LEU A 20 -11.44 11.96 -5.54
CA LEU A 20 -10.64 11.01 -4.77
C LEU A 20 -11.06 10.97 -3.28
N ILE A 21 -11.32 12.12 -2.67
CA ILE A 21 -11.82 12.22 -1.29
C ILE A 21 -13.10 11.39 -1.15
N LYS A 22 -14.03 11.53 -2.09
CA LYS A 22 -15.30 10.78 -2.08
C LYS A 22 -15.09 9.30 -2.37
N GLN A 23 -14.31 8.98 -3.39
CA GLN A 23 -14.09 7.60 -3.85
C GLN A 23 -13.37 6.75 -2.80
N PHE A 24 -12.43 7.34 -2.07
CA PHE A 24 -11.58 6.65 -1.09
C PHE A 24 -12.00 6.90 0.37
N ASP A 25 -13.18 7.45 0.58
CA ASP A 25 -13.71 7.76 1.93
C ASP A 25 -12.67 8.47 2.82
N ILE A 26 -12.07 9.54 2.29
CA ILE A 26 -11.07 10.33 3.00
C ILE A 26 -11.78 11.40 3.82
N ARG A 27 -11.56 11.42 5.12
CA ARG A 27 -12.12 12.45 6.00
C ARG A 27 -11.25 13.70 5.97
N ALA A 28 -11.63 14.64 5.08
CA ALA A 28 -10.98 15.92 4.90
C ALA A 28 -11.97 17.04 5.25
N GLY A 29 -11.82 17.66 6.43
CA GLY A 29 -12.82 18.58 6.99
C GLY A 29 -13.12 19.83 6.15
N SER A 30 -12.16 20.29 5.34
CA SER A 30 -12.32 21.41 4.39
C SER A 30 -12.21 20.94 2.93
N GLY A 31 -12.54 19.68 2.65
CA GLY A 31 -12.43 19.12 1.31
C GLY A 31 -11.00 19.19 0.76
N PRO A 32 -10.82 19.52 -0.54
CA PRO A 32 -9.51 19.61 -1.18
C PRO A 32 -8.54 20.61 -0.56
N ALA A 33 -9.04 21.59 0.18
CA ALA A 33 -8.23 22.60 0.86
C ALA A 33 -7.69 22.16 2.23
N THR A 34 -8.05 20.94 2.69
CA THR A 34 -7.61 20.43 3.99
C THR A 34 -6.09 20.17 3.96
N PRO A 35 -5.30 20.80 4.83
CA PRO A 35 -3.88 20.48 4.93
C PRO A 35 -3.68 19.02 5.37
N ALA A 36 -2.86 18.25 4.66
CA ALA A 36 -2.62 16.84 4.96
C ALA A 36 -2.19 16.61 6.42
N LYS A 37 -1.36 17.51 6.97
CA LYS A 37 -0.89 17.45 8.37
C LYS A 37 -2.00 17.55 9.42
N SER A 38 -3.20 18.03 9.06
CA SER A 38 -4.36 18.13 9.96
C SER A 38 -5.26 16.89 9.91
N MET A 39 -4.98 15.96 9.02
CA MET A 39 -5.73 14.71 8.89
C MET A 39 -5.15 13.64 9.83
N SER A 40 -5.97 12.66 10.23
CA SER A 40 -5.48 11.47 10.92
C SER A 40 -4.52 10.66 10.04
N GLY A 41 -3.65 9.85 10.65
CA GLY A 41 -2.71 8.99 9.92
C GLY A 41 -3.41 8.11 8.88
N GLY A 42 -4.54 7.47 9.25
CA GLY A 42 -5.33 6.66 8.33
C GLY A 42 -5.86 7.45 7.12
N ASN A 43 -6.34 8.69 7.33
CA ASN A 43 -6.79 9.52 6.21
C ASN A 43 -5.64 10.04 5.35
N GLN A 44 -4.47 10.33 5.94
CA GLN A 44 -3.27 10.65 5.16
C GLN A 44 -2.88 9.45 4.28
N GLN A 45 -2.88 8.24 4.83
CA GLN A 45 -2.53 7.03 4.09
C GLN A 45 -3.54 6.72 2.99
N LYS A 46 -4.85 6.85 3.27
CA LYS A 46 -5.91 6.77 2.24
C LYS A 46 -5.66 7.75 1.09
N ALA A 47 -5.25 8.99 1.39
CA ALA A 47 -4.96 10.00 0.37
C ALA A 47 -3.74 9.64 -0.48
N VAL A 48 -2.68 9.10 0.13
CA VAL A 48 -1.48 8.61 -0.59
C VAL A 48 -1.87 7.46 -1.53
N ILE A 49 -2.56 6.46 -1.02
CA ILE A 49 -2.99 5.29 -1.82
C ILE A 49 -3.95 5.71 -2.93
N ALA A 50 -4.91 6.60 -2.65
CA ALA A 50 -5.82 7.14 -3.65
C ALA A 50 -5.07 7.78 -4.82
N ARG A 51 -4.05 8.58 -4.52
CA ARG A 51 -3.22 9.24 -5.54
C ARG A 51 -2.47 8.22 -6.41
N GLU A 52 -1.86 7.20 -5.81
CA GLU A 52 -1.09 6.20 -6.54
C GLU A 52 -2.00 5.29 -7.39
N ILE A 53 -3.14 4.88 -6.86
CA ILE A 53 -4.13 4.07 -7.60
C ILE A 53 -4.74 4.87 -8.76
N ASP A 54 -5.01 6.16 -8.57
CA ASP A 54 -5.58 7.03 -9.61
C ASP A 54 -4.68 7.17 -10.84
N LEU A 55 -3.38 7.04 -10.67
CA LEU A 55 -2.41 6.97 -11.78
C LEU A 55 -2.54 5.68 -12.60
N SER A 56 -3.28 4.70 -12.10
CA SER A 56 -3.53 3.41 -12.73
C SER A 56 -2.25 2.69 -13.21
N PRO A 57 -1.23 2.52 -12.35
CA PRO A 57 0.01 1.87 -12.73
C PRO A 57 -0.19 0.38 -13.01
N ASP A 58 0.64 -0.22 -13.87
CA ASP A 58 0.69 -1.68 -14.08
C ASP A 58 1.36 -2.41 -12.90
N LEU A 59 2.28 -1.72 -12.22
CA LEU A 59 2.95 -2.18 -10.99
C LEU A 59 2.74 -1.15 -9.89
N LEU A 60 2.12 -1.58 -8.78
CA LEU A 60 1.97 -0.79 -7.56
C LEU A 60 2.99 -1.26 -6.51
N VAL A 61 3.87 -0.36 -6.08
CA VAL A 61 4.83 -0.61 -4.99
C VAL A 61 4.30 0.03 -3.71
N VAL A 62 4.05 -0.79 -2.69
CA VAL A 62 3.43 -0.38 -1.43
C VAL A 62 4.35 -0.74 -0.28
N ALA A 63 4.89 0.25 0.41
CA ALA A 63 5.81 0.04 1.52
C ALA A 63 5.17 0.51 2.85
N GLN A 64 5.06 -0.41 3.81
CA GLN A 64 4.51 -0.19 5.16
C GLN A 64 3.13 0.52 5.14
N PRO A 65 2.15 0.03 4.35
CA PRO A 65 0.92 0.77 4.08
C PRO A 65 0.04 0.96 5.31
N THR A 66 0.16 0.09 6.29
CA THR A 66 -0.74 0.05 7.46
C THR A 66 -0.08 0.42 8.77
N ARG A 67 1.21 0.75 8.75
CA ARG A 67 1.98 1.01 9.97
C ARG A 67 1.38 2.14 10.80
N GLY A 68 1.04 1.81 12.06
CA GLY A 68 0.52 2.78 13.05
C GLY A 68 -0.91 3.24 12.78
N LEU A 69 -1.69 2.49 12.02
CA LEU A 69 -3.09 2.75 11.73
C LEU A 69 -4.02 1.96 12.64
N ASP A 70 -5.26 2.42 12.74
CA ASP A 70 -6.35 1.66 13.37
C ASP A 70 -6.86 0.54 12.45
N VAL A 71 -7.53 -0.45 13.05
CA VAL A 71 -8.02 -1.66 12.35
C VAL A 71 -8.88 -1.32 11.13
N GLY A 72 -9.80 -0.35 11.26
CA GLY A 72 -10.67 0.01 10.13
C GLY A 72 -9.93 0.64 8.97
N ALA A 73 -8.85 1.39 9.24
CA ALA A 73 -7.99 1.93 8.19
C ALA A 73 -7.14 0.83 7.54
N ILE A 74 -6.67 -0.16 8.32
CA ILE A 74 -5.93 -1.33 7.83
C ILE A 74 -6.79 -2.14 6.86
N GLU A 75 -7.97 -2.57 7.30
CA GLU A 75 -8.91 -3.34 6.47
C GLU A 75 -9.23 -2.62 5.16
N TYR A 76 -9.52 -1.33 5.23
CA TYR A 76 -9.80 -0.53 4.05
C TYR A 76 -8.63 -0.54 3.04
N ILE A 77 -7.39 -0.36 3.53
CA ILE A 77 -6.19 -0.34 2.68
C ILE A 77 -5.95 -1.70 2.04
N HIS A 78 -6.10 -2.79 2.80
CA HIS A 78 -6.00 -4.16 2.31
C HIS A 78 -7.00 -4.42 1.18
N GLU A 79 -8.27 -4.05 1.36
CA GLU A 79 -9.29 -4.17 0.32
C GLU A 79 -8.89 -3.44 -0.97
N ARG A 80 -8.36 -2.21 -0.87
CA ARG A 80 -7.94 -1.44 -2.06
C ARG A 80 -6.75 -2.09 -2.78
N ILE A 81 -5.79 -2.65 -2.06
CA ILE A 81 -4.64 -3.37 -2.63
C ILE A 81 -5.15 -4.63 -3.39
N VAL A 82 -6.04 -5.41 -2.75
CA VAL A 82 -6.63 -6.61 -3.36
C VAL A 82 -7.44 -6.26 -4.61
N GLU A 83 -8.22 -5.18 -4.60
CA GLU A 83 -8.96 -4.73 -5.78
C GLU A 83 -8.05 -4.38 -6.97
N GLU A 84 -6.89 -3.77 -6.71
CA GLU A 84 -5.94 -3.47 -7.79
C GLU A 84 -5.29 -4.75 -8.36
N ARG A 85 -4.98 -5.73 -7.51
CA ARG A 85 -4.55 -7.07 -7.92
C ARG A 85 -5.62 -7.75 -8.80
N ASP A 86 -6.87 -7.70 -8.38
CA ASP A 86 -7.99 -8.35 -9.09
C ASP A 86 -8.27 -7.70 -10.46
N LYS A 87 -7.84 -6.45 -10.65
CA LYS A 87 -7.80 -5.79 -11.97
C LYS A 87 -6.63 -6.25 -12.85
N GLY A 88 -5.82 -7.21 -12.39
CA GLY A 88 -4.69 -7.78 -13.13
C GLY A 88 -3.38 -7.00 -12.99
N LYS A 89 -3.27 -6.12 -11.99
CA LYS A 89 -2.04 -5.36 -11.73
C LYS A 89 -1.06 -6.17 -10.88
N ALA A 90 0.23 -5.91 -11.08
CA ALA A 90 1.26 -6.45 -10.21
C ALA A 90 1.37 -5.58 -8.94
N ILE A 91 1.46 -6.23 -7.77
CA ILE A 91 1.64 -5.57 -6.48
C ILE A 91 2.96 -6.02 -5.86
N LEU A 92 3.80 -5.08 -5.47
CA LEU A 92 4.96 -5.33 -4.62
C LEU A 92 4.69 -4.73 -3.23
N LEU A 93 4.34 -5.60 -2.28
CA LEU A 93 4.14 -5.23 -0.89
C LEU A 93 5.44 -5.39 -0.11
N VAL A 94 5.83 -4.38 0.64
CA VAL A 94 6.96 -4.41 1.58
C VAL A 94 6.43 -4.09 2.96
N SER A 95 6.44 -5.06 3.85
CA SER A 95 5.96 -4.90 5.23
C SER A 95 6.81 -5.67 6.24
N LEU A 96 6.77 -5.22 7.49
CA LEU A 96 7.33 -5.93 8.65
C LEU A 96 6.23 -6.68 9.44
N GLU A 97 4.97 -6.44 9.11
CA GLU A 97 3.83 -7.08 9.74
C GLU A 97 3.58 -8.44 9.06
N LEU A 98 3.82 -9.54 9.80
CA LEU A 98 3.69 -10.90 9.26
C LEU A 98 2.26 -11.19 8.79
N ASP A 99 1.27 -10.80 9.60
CA ASP A 99 -0.15 -10.99 9.26
C ASP A 99 -0.49 -10.33 7.92
N GLU A 100 -0.06 -9.08 7.71
CA GLU A 100 -0.28 -8.35 6.46
C GLU A 100 0.33 -9.08 5.26
N ILE A 101 1.56 -9.57 5.41
CA ILE A 101 2.26 -10.31 4.35
C ILE A 101 1.58 -11.64 4.06
N MET A 102 1.18 -12.39 5.09
CA MET A 102 0.52 -13.69 4.95
C MET A 102 -0.86 -13.57 4.29
N ASP A 103 -1.63 -12.54 4.67
CA ASP A 103 -2.99 -12.34 4.20
C ASP A 103 -3.06 -11.83 2.75
N LEU A 104 -2.07 -11.03 2.31
CA LEU A 104 -2.15 -10.33 1.03
C LEU A 104 -1.26 -10.90 -0.07
N SER A 105 -0.25 -11.72 0.27
CA SER A 105 0.75 -12.12 -0.71
C SER A 105 0.49 -13.52 -1.26
N ASP A 106 0.75 -13.70 -2.56
CA ASP A 106 0.83 -15.04 -3.16
C ASP A 106 2.21 -15.66 -2.94
N ARG A 107 3.26 -14.81 -3.03
CA ARG A 107 4.66 -15.20 -2.90
C ARG A 107 5.40 -14.22 -1.99
N ILE A 108 6.21 -14.74 -1.08
CA ILE A 108 6.92 -13.98 -0.06
C ILE A 108 8.43 -14.15 -0.25
N ALA A 109 9.16 -13.04 -0.34
CA ALA A 109 10.61 -13.00 -0.31
C ALA A 109 11.06 -12.35 1.00
N VAL A 110 11.92 -13.02 1.75
CA VAL A 110 12.45 -12.50 3.03
C VAL A 110 13.84 -11.93 2.81
N ILE A 111 14.02 -10.67 3.24
CA ILE A 111 15.29 -9.96 3.16
C ILE A 111 15.92 -9.90 4.56
N PHE A 112 17.19 -10.29 4.65
CA PHE A 112 18.01 -10.16 5.86
C PHE A 112 19.40 -9.66 5.47
N ASN A 113 19.89 -8.63 6.15
CA ASN A 113 21.18 -7.99 5.88
C ASN A 113 21.43 -7.61 4.40
N GLY A 114 20.38 -7.22 3.68
CA GLY A 114 20.45 -6.80 2.28
C GLY A 114 20.44 -7.93 1.26
N GLU A 115 20.25 -9.18 1.70
CA GLU A 115 20.18 -10.37 0.85
C GLU A 115 18.80 -11.05 1.00
N ILE A 116 18.31 -11.67 -0.08
CA ILE A 116 17.12 -12.52 -0.04
C ILE A 116 17.55 -13.87 0.53
N VAL A 117 17.10 -14.18 1.75
CA VAL A 117 17.46 -15.41 2.48
C VAL A 117 16.45 -16.54 2.28
N GLY A 118 15.27 -16.24 1.74
CA GLY A 118 14.24 -17.22 1.42
C GLY A 118 13.17 -16.63 0.50
N GLU A 119 12.60 -17.50 -0.34
CA GLU A 119 11.44 -17.23 -1.18
C GLU A 119 10.46 -18.40 -1.06
N VAL A 120 9.21 -18.11 -0.71
CA VAL A 120 8.20 -19.13 -0.40
C VAL A 120 6.84 -18.73 -0.96
N GLN A 121 5.96 -19.70 -1.20
CA GLN A 121 4.55 -19.45 -1.44
C GLN A 121 3.86 -19.18 -0.10
N ALA A 122 2.97 -18.19 -0.03
CA ALA A 122 2.26 -17.89 1.21
C ALA A 122 1.43 -19.09 1.74
N SER A 123 0.90 -19.91 0.82
CA SER A 123 0.14 -21.12 1.14
C SER A 123 0.98 -22.29 1.66
N GLU A 124 2.31 -22.22 1.60
CA GLU A 124 3.25 -23.28 1.94
C GLU A 124 4.19 -22.91 3.10
N THR A 125 3.91 -21.83 3.79
CA THR A 125 4.72 -21.31 4.91
C THR A 125 3.84 -20.91 6.08
N ASP A 126 4.47 -20.64 7.22
CA ASP A 126 3.83 -20.12 8.42
C ASP A 126 4.65 -18.99 9.07
N GLU A 127 4.06 -18.31 10.04
CA GLU A 127 4.71 -17.22 10.77
C GLU A 127 6.03 -17.63 11.44
N ASN A 128 6.14 -18.88 11.91
CA ASN A 128 7.36 -19.36 12.57
C ASN A 128 8.51 -19.47 11.55
N GLU A 129 8.24 -20.06 10.38
CA GLU A 129 9.24 -20.17 9.31
C GLU A 129 9.69 -18.77 8.84
N LEU A 130 8.74 -17.88 8.59
CA LEU A 130 9.05 -16.50 8.20
C LEU A 130 9.83 -15.77 9.28
N GLY A 131 9.44 -15.89 10.55
CA GLY A 131 10.16 -15.32 11.68
C GLY A 131 11.59 -15.80 11.79
N LEU A 132 11.85 -17.08 11.55
CA LEU A 132 13.21 -17.66 11.52
C LEU A 132 14.04 -17.08 10.36
N LEU A 133 13.46 -16.97 9.16
CA LEU A 133 14.13 -16.36 8.01
C LEU A 133 14.45 -14.88 8.27
N MET A 134 13.51 -14.13 8.86
CA MET A 134 13.72 -12.74 9.26
C MET A 134 14.81 -12.57 10.34
N ALA A 135 15.06 -13.60 11.15
CA ALA A 135 16.15 -13.66 12.11
C ALA A 135 17.50 -14.12 11.51
N GLY A 136 17.56 -14.30 10.19
CA GLY A 136 18.77 -14.67 9.48
C GLY A 136 19.01 -16.17 9.34
N SER A 137 18.05 -17.02 9.68
CA SER A 137 18.10 -18.44 9.36
C SER A 137 17.96 -18.62 7.85
N THR A 138 18.78 -19.46 7.25
CA THR A 138 18.61 -19.83 5.83
C THR A 138 17.73 -21.06 5.71
N ARG A 139 16.82 -21.08 4.75
CA ARG A 139 16.09 -22.30 4.40
C ARG A 139 17.10 -23.34 3.94
N LYS A 140 17.28 -24.44 4.66
CA LYS A 140 18.06 -25.56 4.16
C LYS A 140 17.36 -26.09 2.92
N ALA A 141 18.02 -25.97 1.77
CA ALA A 141 17.57 -26.66 0.58
C ALA A 141 17.44 -28.16 0.90
N VAL A 142 16.23 -28.67 0.75
CA VAL A 142 15.93 -30.12 0.85
C VAL A 142 16.26 -30.74 -0.50
#